data_df6477f74186caa54ebdf7b7e8cc9451
#
_entry.id   df6477f74186caa54ebdf7b7e8cc9451
#
_cell.length_a   1.000
_cell.length_b   1.000
_cell.length_c   1.000
_cell.angle_alpha   90.00
_cell.angle_beta   90.00
_cell.angle_gamma   90.00
#
_symmetry.space_group_name_H-M   'P 1'
#
loop_
_entity.id
_entity.type
_entity.pdbx_description
1 polymer ?
#
loop_
_entity_poly.entity_id
_entity_poly.type
_entity_poly.pdbx_seq_one_letter_code
_entity_poly.pdbx_strand_id
1 'polypeptide(L)'
;MFRREYLIRLRTDMHFTRENVAKELGVKDRYLKNIEDGRSLSTEAITRHFIVLSKLFGISITDLAAMEALYQVANIELIDTMSNETTESSIDNVD
;
A
#
# COMPACT_ATOMS: atom_id res chain seq x y z
N MET A 1 -10.47 4.28 -1.29
CA MET A 1 -9.17 3.78 -0.82
C MET A 1 -8.11 4.16 -1.83
N PHE A 2 -6.97 4.61 -1.37
CA PHE A 2 -5.90 5.04 -2.26
C PHE A 2 -5.14 3.83 -2.83
N ARG A 3 -4.59 4.01 -4.03
CA ARG A 3 -3.63 3.08 -4.60
C ARG A 3 -2.28 3.27 -3.90
N ARG A 4 -1.44 2.25 -3.94
CA ARG A 4 -0.06 2.39 -3.44
C ARG A 4 0.81 3.06 -4.50
N GLU A 5 0.58 4.35 -4.69
CA GLU A 5 1.31 5.13 -5.70
C GLU A 5 2.82 5.03 -5.52
N TYR A 6 3.30 4.92 -4.28
CA TYR A 6 4.73 4.82 -4.03
C TYR A 6 5.33 3.55 -4.66
N LEU A 7 4.62 2.42 -4.60
CA LEU A 7 5.11 1.18 -5.23
C LEU A 7 5.09 1.28 -6.75
N ILE A 8 4.03 1.86 -7.28
CA ILE A 8 3.89 2.04 -8.72
C ILE A 8 5.02 2.92 -9.23
N ARG A 9 5.31 4.01 -8.51
CA ARG A 9 6.38 4.94 -8.88
C ARG A 9 7.75 4.30 -8.80
N LEU A 10 8.05 3.58 -7.72
CA LEU A 10 9.33 2.88 -7.59
C LEU A 10 9.52 1.91 -8.75
N ARG A 11 8.49 1.16 -9.09
CA ARG A 11 8.55 0.20 -10.18
C ARG A 11 8.77 0.89 -11.53
N THR A 12 7.98 1.90 -11.83
CA THR A 12 8.04 2.58 -13.13
C THR A 12 9.32 3.39 -13.29
N ASP A 13 9.82 3.99 -12.21
CA ASP A 13 11.09 4.73 -12.25
C ASP A 13 12.26 3.81 -12.60
N MET A 14 12.18 2.54 -12.23
CA MET A 14 13.19 1.54 -12.57
C MET A 14 12.92 0.87 -13.92
N HIS A 15 11.87 1.30 -14.61
CA HIS A 15 11.44 0.73 -15.89
C HIS A 15 11.07 -0.75 -15.80
N PHE A 16 10.61 -1.20 -14.64
CA PHE A 16 10.12 -2.56 -14.46
C PHE A 16 8.64 -2.63 -14.80
N THR A 17 8.26 -3.68 -15.52
CA THR A 17 6.84 -3.98 -15.72
C THR A 17 6.30 -4.64 -14.46
N ARG A 18 4.98 -4.61 -14.29
CA ARG A 18 4.33 -5.32 -13.19
C ARG A 18 4.67 -6.81 -13.25
N GLU A 19 4.70 -7.36 -14.46
CA GLU A 19 5.02 -8.75 -14.70
C GLU A 19 6.41 -9.12 -14.19
N ASN A 20 7.40 -8.26 -14.45
CA ASN A 20 8.77 -8.46 -13.97
C ASN A 20 8.81 -8.52 -12.45
N VAL A 21 8.16 -7.57 -11.80
CA VAL A 21 8.17 -7.48 -10.34
C VAL A 21 7.41 -8.66 -9.73
N ALA A 22 6.28 -9.03 -10.30
CA ALA A 22 5.50 -10.17 -9.83
C ALA A 22 6.33 -11.45 -9.88
N LYS A 23 7.08 -11.63 -10.96
CA LYS A 23 7.95 -12.79 -11.12
C LYS A 23 9.01 -12.84 -10.02
N GLU A 24 9.64 -11.71 -9.73
CA GLU A 24 10.65 -11.64 -8.68
C GLU A 24 10.05 -11.92 -7.29
N LEU A 25 8.82 -11.51 -7.07
CA LEU A 25 8.11 -11.78 -5.82
C LEU A 25 7.58 -13.21 -5.74
N GLY A 26 7.57 -13.93 -6.85
CA GLY A 26 7.01 -15.28 -6.89
C GLY A 26 5.49 -15.28 -6.80
N VAL A 27 4.84 -14.24 -7.29
CA VAL A 27 3.38 -14.11 -7.25
C VAL A 27 2.83 -13.88 -8.65
N LYS A 28 1.51 -14.00 -8.79
CA LYS A 28 0.85 -13.72 -10.05
C LYS A 28 0.75 -12.22 -10.29
N ASP A 29 0.75 -11.81 -11.56
CA ASP A 29 0.60 -10.42 -11.94
C ASP A 29 -0.65 -9.78 -11.32
N ARG A 30 -1.76 -10.52 -11.31
CA ARG A 30 -3.01 -10.03 -10.73
C ARG A 30 -2.86 -9.74 -9.23
N TYR A 31 -2.10 -10.56 -8.52
CA TYR A 31 -1.87 -10.34 -7.09
C TYR A 31 -1.13 -9.03 -6.86
N LEU A 32 -0.09 -8.77 -7.65
CA LEU A 32 0.66 -7.52 -7.55
C LEU A 32 -0.22 -6.33 -7.95
N LYS A 33 -1.04 -6.48 -8.99
CA LYS A 33 -1.97 -5.44 -9.39
C LYS A 33 -2.90 -5.08 -8.23
N ASN A 34 -3.41 -6.07 -7.52
CA ASN A 34 -4.29 -5.84 -6.37
C ASN A 34 -3.56 -5.10 -5.25
N ILE A 35 -2.29 -5.44 -5.00
CA ILE A 35 -1.48 -4.75 -4.00
C ILE A 35 -1.31 -3.29 -4.39
N GLU A 36 -0.95 -3.02 -5.64
CA GLU A 36 -0.79 -1.66 -6.14
C GLU A 36 -2.09 -0.89 -6.08
N ASP A 37 -3.21 -1.56 -6.30
CA ASP A 37 -4.53 -0.93 -6.28
C ASP A 37 -5.08 -0.67 -4.87
N GLY A 38 -4.38 -1.12 -3.84
CA GLY A 38 -4.73 -0.78 -2.47
C GLY A 38 -5.20 -1.91 -1.59
N ARG A 39 -5.06 -3.15 -2.03
CA ARG A 39 -5.44 -4.31 -1.21
C ARG A 39 -4.64 -4.32 0.09
N SER A 40 -5.31 -4.63 1.20
CA SER A 40 -4.65 -4.75 2.50
C SER A 40 -3.63 -5.88 2.49
N LEU A 41 -2.49 -5.63 3.15
CA LEU A 41 -1.44 -6.62 3.30
C LEU A 41 -1.30 -6.96 4.78
N SER A 42 -1.16 -8.25 5.08
CA SER A 42 -0.83 -8.67 6.43
C SER A 42 0.62 -8.28 6.75
N THR A 43 0.95 -8.18 8.03
CA THR A 43 2.31 -7.92 8.46
C THR A 43 3.29 -8.95 7.90
N GLU A 44 2.86 -10.20 7.87
CA GLU A 44 3.66 -11.28 7.31
C GLU A 44 3.93 -11.09 5.83
N ALA A 45 2.91 -10.71 5.06
CA ALA A 45 3.06 -10.45 3.63
C ALA A 45 3.97 -9.25 3.38
N ILE A 46 3.82 -8.19 4.17
CA ILE A 46 4.69 -7.01 4.09
C ILE A 46 6.14 -7.43 4.30
N THR A 47 6.41 -8.15 5.37
CA THR A 47 7.76 -8.59 5.68
C THR A 47 8.36 -9.39 4.53
N ARG A 48 7.61 -10.37 4.03
CA ARG A 48 8.09 -11.25 2.97
C ARG A 48 8.36 -10.49 1.67
N HIS A 49 7.42 -9.66 1.27
CA HIS A 49 7.53 -8.95 -0.01
C HIS A 49 8.51 -7.79 0.04
N PHE A 50 8.57 -7.08 1.16
CA PHE A 50 9.43 -5.90 1.26
C PHE A 50 10.92 -6.25 1.23
N ILE A 51 11.29 -7.44 1.71
CA ILE A 51 12.67 -7.92 1.58
C ILE A 51 13.07 -7.99 0.11
N VAL A 52 12.21 -8.53 -0.74
CA VAL A 52 12.48 -8.67 -2.16
C VAL A 52 12.42 -7.31 -2.85
N LEU A 53 11.41 -6.51 -2.54
CA LEU A 53 11.24 -5.18 -3.15
C LEU A 53 12.41 -4.25 -2.79
N SER A 54 12.91 -4.35 -1.58
CA SER A 54 14.08 -3.58 -1.14
C SER A 54 15.28 -3.85 -2.05
N LYS A 55 15.55 -5.10 -2.32
CA LYS A 55 16.65 -5.49 -3.19
C LYS A 55 16.40 -5.07 -4.63
N LEU A 56 15.18 -5.27 -5.10
CA LEU A 56 14.82 -5.00 -6.49
C LEU A 56 14.87 -3.51 -6.81
N PHE A 57 14.37 -2.67 -5.91
CA PHE A 57 14.29 -1.23 -6.12
C PHE A 57 15.49 -0.46 -5.58
N GLY A 58 16.42 -1.13 -4.91
CA GLY A 58 17.60 -0.48 -4.36
C GLY A 58 17.27 0.51 -3.26
N ILE A 59 16.25 0.23 -2.47
CA ILE A 59 15.80 1.10 -1.37
C ILE A 59 15.78 0.29 -0.08
N SER A 60 16.05 0.92 1.05
CA SER A 60 16.08 0.20 2.33
C SER A 60 14.70 -0.27 2.75
N ILE A 61 14.66 -1.37 3.50
CA ILE A 61 13.42 -1.88 4.06
C ILE A 61 12.77 -0.83 4.96
N THR A 62 13.59 -0.08 5.71
CA THR A 62 13.10 0.99 6.57
C THR A 62 12.35 2.05 5.78
N ASP A 63 12.92 2.47 4.63
CA ASP A 63 12.28 3.46 3.78
C ASP A 63 10.99 2.93 3.17
N LEU A 64 10.98 1.67 2.72
CA LEU A 64 9.77 1.05 2.21
C LEU A 64 8.69 0.97 3.29
N ALA A 65 9.08 0.57 4.50
CA ALA A 65 8.15 0.49 5.63
C ALA A 65 7.57 1.86 5.97
N ALA A 66 8.40 2.90 5.91
CA ALA A 66 7.94 4.27 6.15
C ALA A 66 6.93 4.71 5.09
N MET A 67 7.18 4.39 3.83
CA MET A 67 6.25 4.71 2.75
C MET A 67 4.92 3.98 2.92
N GLU A 68 4.97 2.71 3.32
CA GLU A 68 3.75 1.96 3.57
C GLU A 68 2.98 2.52 4.77
N ALA A 69 3.69 2.91 5.82
CA ALA A 69 3.06 3.50 7.00
C ALA A 69 2.35 4.81 6.64
N LEU A 70 2.99 5.66 5.85
CA LEU A 70 2.38 6.90 5.37
C LEU A 70 1.14 6.62 4.52
N TYR A 71 1.22 5.62 3.66
CA TYR A 71 0.10 5.18 2.84
C TYR A 71 -1.07 4.72 3.73
N GLN A 72 -0.78 3.92 4.74
CA GLN A 72 -1.83 3.42 5.64
C GLN A 72 -2.46 4.54 6.45
N VAL A 73 -1.65 5.49 6.93
CA VAL A 73 -2.17 6.65 7.65
C VAL A 73 -3.10 7.47 6.75
N ALA A 74 -2.72 7.68 5.51
CA ALA A 74 -3.56 8.41 4.56
C ALA A 74 -4.90 7.71 4.34
N ASN A 75 -4.90 6.38 4.25
CA ASN A 75 -6.13 5.60 4.10
C ASN A 75 -6.99 5.67 5.36
N ILE A 76 -6.38 5.61 6.52
CA ILE A 76 -7.09 5.71 7.79
C ILE A 76 -7.75 7.08 7.90
N GLU A 77 -7.02 8.15 7.58
CA GLU A 77 -7.55 9.50 7.59
C GLU A 77 -8.74 9.66 6.63
N LEU A 78 -8.64 9.06 5.45
CA LEU A 78 -9.72 9.08 4.48
C LEU A 78 -10.96 8.37 5.03
N ILE A 79 -10.77 7.20 5.63
CA ILE A 79 -11.86 6.43 6.22
C ILE A 79 -12.46 7.18 7.40
N ASP A 80 -11.63 7.77 8.25
CA ASP A 80 -12.08 8.55 9.40
C ASP A 80 -12.91 9.76 8.96
N THR A 81 -12.49 10.45 7.91
CA THR A 81 -13.23 11.57 7.35
C THR A 81 -14.60 11.13 6.87
N MET A 82 -14.66 10.01 6.17
CA MET A 82 -15.92 9.45 5.68
C MET A 82 -16.81 9.02 6.85
N SER A 83 -16.20 8.39 7.85
CA SER A 83 -16.91 7.95 9.05
C SER A 83 -17.42 9.14 9.86
N ASN A 84 -16.64 10.20 9.95
CA ASN A 84 -17.03 11.40 10.68
C ASN A 84 -18.25 12.07 10.05
N GLU A 85 -18.31 12.11 8.74
CA GLU A 85 -19.48 12.64 8.06
C GLU A 85 -20.75 11.87 8.44
N THR A 86 -20.64 10.56 8.56
CA THR A 86 -21.74 9.72 8.97
C THR A 86 -22.01 9.82 10.46
N THR A 87 -20.95 9.88 11.24
CA THR A 87 -21.01 9.86 12.70
C THR A 87 -21.45 11.19 13.30
N GLU A 88 -21.17 12.28 12.63
CA GLU A 88 -21.57 13.59 13.11
C GLU A 88 -23.06 13.65 13.41
N SER A 89 -23.86 13.11 12.53
CA SER A 89 -25.30 13.05 12.74
C SER A 89 -25.65 12.24 13.98
N SER A 90 -24.94 11.16 14.21
CA SER A 90 -25.17 10.29 15.36
C SER A 90 -24.76 10.95 16.67
N ILE A 91 -23.65 11.64 16.67
CA ILE A 91 -23.14 12.33 17.86
C ILE A 91 -24.09 13.44 18.26
N ASP A 92 -24.54 14.22 17.29
CA ASP A 92 -25.47 15.31 17.55
C ASP A 92 -26.79 14.80 18.12
N ASN A 93 -27.19 13.60 17.73
CA ASN A 93 -28.42 13.00 18.18
C ASN A 93 -28.34 12.47 19.62
N VAL A 94 -27.13 12.09 20.03
CA VAL A 94 -26.88 11.55 21.36
C VAL A 94 -26.91 12.66 22.41
N ASP A 95 -26.45 13.81 22.06
CA ASP A 95 -26.42 14.95 22.96
C ASP A 95 -27.77 15.62 23.07
#